data_0f2ba254a232ba62cae67ccc4f7de880
#
_entry.id   0f2ba254a232ba62cae67ccc4f7de880
#
_cell.length_a   1.000
_cell.length_b   1.000
_cell.length_c   1.000
_cell.angle_alpha   90.00
_cell.angle_beta   90.00
_cell.angle_gamma   90.00
#
_symmetry.space_group_name_H-M   'P 1'
#
loop_
_entity.id
_entity.type
_entity.pdbx_description
1 polymer ?
#
loop_
_entity_poly.entity_id
_entity_poly.type
_entity_poly.pdbx_seq_one_letter_code
_entity_poly.pdbx_strand_id
1 'polypeptide(L)'
;MKHFWIFLFFLIFPLTFFPNFLTSQAGMIVAKEGFYSFSDFDLPFLTLENNTLLPLTSNISEKKTKTIKAILTGYSSSVWETDEDPFVTAFGTFVREGVVANNFLPLGTKIKIPDIFGDKIFVVEDRMHWRKLPNHFDIWFPSYLEALQFGVKEATVEILEE
;
A
#
# COMPACT_ATOMS: atom_id res chain seq x y z
N MET A 1 -50.68 -12.18 32.79
CA MET A 1 -50.07 -11.27 33.76
C MET A 1 -48.76 -11.87 34.22
N LYS A 2 -47.65 -11.50 33.68
CA LYS A 2 -46.31 -11.84 34.16
C LYS A 2 -45.40 -10.64 33.92
N HIS A 3 -44.91 -10.09 35.00
CA HIS A 3 -44.16 -8.84 35.08
C HIS A 3 -42.78 -8.96 34.45
N PHE A 4 -42.48 -8.03 33.56
CA PHE A 4 -41.16 -7.87 32.90
C PHE A 4 -40.33 -6.94 33.77
N TRP A 5 -39.34 -7.47 34.45
CA TRP A 5 -38.36 -6.70 35.23
C TRP A 5 -37.20 -6.32 34.32
N ILE A 6 -37.13 -5.04 33.96
CA ILE A 6 -36.00 -4.45 33.27
C ILE A 6 -34.98 -4.06 34.37
N PHE A 7 -33.92 -4.78 34.50
CA PHE A 7 -32.75 -4.35 35.29
C PHE A 7 -31.95 -3.36 34.47
N LEU A 8 -32.08 -2.08 34.81
CA LEU A 8 -31.24 -0.99 34.32
C LEU A 8 -29.92 -1.02 35.12
N PHE A 9 -28.89 -1.64 34.61
CA PHE A 9 -27.55 -1.56 35.17
C PHE A 9 -26.91 -0.25 34.68
N PHE A 10 -27.03 0.80 35.49
CA PHE A 10 -26.21 1.98 35.39
C PHE A 10 -24.78 1.61 35.85
N LEU A 11 -23.92 1.32 34.92
CA LEU A 11 -22.50 1.16 35.21
C LEU A 11 -21.89 2.57 35.21
N ILE A 12 -21.80 3.13 36.43
CA ILE A 12 -21.06 4.36 36.70
C ILE A 12 -19.58 4.03 36.49
N PHE A 13 -19.05 4.40 35.33
CA PHE A 13 -17.61 4.37 35.13
C PHE A 13 -17.02 5.61 35.79
N PRO A 14 -16.08 5.46 36.73
CA PRO A 14 -15.41 6.62 37.31
C PRO A 14 -14.53 7.27 36.23
N LEU A 15 -14.83 8.52 35.98
CA LEU A 15 -14.14 9.43 35.06
C LEU A 15 -12.84 9.93 35.70
N THR A 16 -11.94 9.04 36.07
CA THR A 16 -10.62 9.44 36.57
C THR A 16 -9.59 8.40 36.20
N PHE A 17 -9.08 8.48 35.02
CA PHE A 17 -7.71 8.12 34.68
C PHE A 17 -7.46 8.29 33.18
N PHE A 18 -7.48 9.52 32.70
CA PHE A 18 -6.69 9.88 31.53
C PHE A 18 -5.49 10.70 32.04
N PRO A 19 -4.33 10.06 32.25
CA PRO A 19 -3.13 10.84 32.37
C PRO A 19 -2.83 11.46 31.02
N ASN A 20 -2.95 12.77 30.96
CA ASN A 20 -2.21 13.67 30.09
C ASN A 20 -1.80 13.07 28.74
N PHE A 21 -2.71 13.13 27.77
CA PHE A 21 -2.29 13.20 26.38
C PHE A 21 -1.65 14.58 26.22
N LEU A 22 -0.40 14.69 26.61
CA LEU A 22 0.46 15.77 26.23
C LEU A 22 0.49 15.77 24.71
N THR A 23 -0.27 16.68 24.12
CA THR A 23 -0.03 17.15 22.78
C THR A 23 1.46 17.42 22.68
N SER A 24 2.16 16.56 21.99
CA SER A 24 3.51 16.84 21.53
C SER A 24 3.38 18.02 20.57
N GLN A 25 3.40 19.21 21.11
CA GLN A 25 3.75 20.37 20.32
C GLN A 25 5.12 20.06 19.74
N ALA A 26 5.23 20.21 18.45
CA ALA A 26 6.51 20.18 17.76
C ALA A 26 7.49 21.02 18.59
N GLY A 27 8.35 20.34 19.34
CA GLY A 27 9.22 20.97 20.28
C GLY A 27 10.16 21.90 19.56
N MET A 28 10.01 23.15 19.85
CA MET A 28 11.01 24.15 19.52
C MET A 28 12.31 23.67 20.16
N ILE A 29 13.25 23.25 19.34
CA ILE A 29 14.55 22.77 19.76
C ILE A 29 15.36 23.98 20.23
N VAL A 30 15.31 24.24 21.52
CA VAL A 30 16.26 25.17 22.13
C VAL A 30 17.53 24.37 22.35
N ALA A 31 18.50 24.61 21.50
CA ALA A 31 19.83 24.07 21.67
C ALA A 31 20.49 24.70 22.90
N LYS A 32 20.42 24.03 24.02
CA LYS A 32 21.29 24.25 25.16
C LYS A 32 21.81 22.91 25.61
N GLU A 33 23.02 22.62 25.19
CA GLU A 33 23.88 21.55 25.66
C GLU A 33 23.33 20.12 25.45
N GLY A 34 23.85 19.42 24.47
CA GLY A 34 23.88 17.98 24.49
C GLY A 34 23.05 17.34 23.42
N PHE A 35 23.23 16.26 23.34
CA PHE A 35 22.88 15.14 22.52
C PHE A 35 21.42 15.10 22.08
N TYR A 36 21.25 15.13 20.78
CA TYR A 36 20.02 14.67 20.13
C TYR A 36 20.28 13.29 19.53
N SER A 37 19.66 12.29 20.11
CA SER A 37 19.54 11.00 19.48
C SER A 37 18.32 11.04 18.56
N PHE A 38 18.51 11.30 17.28
CA PHE A 38 17.51 11.06 16.27
C PHE A 38 17.76 9.66 15.71
N SER A 39 17.21 8.65 16.36
CA SER A 39 17.36 7.27 15.93
C SER A 39 16.46 6.87 14.74
N ASP A 40 15.55 7.75 14.31
CA ASP A 40 14.51 7.39 13.36
C ASP A 40 14.34 8.36 12.17
N PHE A 41 15.30 9.27 11.98
CA PHE A 41 15.31 10.13 10.82
C PHE A 41 16.63 9.99 10.07
N ASP A 42 16.60 9.34 8.92
CA ASP A 42 17.64 9.44 7.92
C ASP A 42 17.66 10.86 7.36
N LEU A 43 18.17 11.81 8.14
CA LEU A 43 18.45 13.13 7.62
C LEU A 43 19.73 13.06 6.77
N PRO A 44 19.74 13.68 5.60
CA PRO A 44 20.95 13.79 4.80
C PRO A 44 22.03 14.50 5.65
N PHE A 45 23.18 13.93 5.72
CA PHE A 45 24.32 14.42 6.47
C PHE A 45 24.62 15.88 6.10
N LEU A 46 24.64 16.75 7.10
CA LEU A 46 25.16 18.09 6.96
C LEU A 46 26.65 18.06 7.26
N THR A 47 27.46 18.36 6.26
CA THR A 47 28.90 18.53 6.44
C THR A 47 29.20 19.98 6.74
N LEU A 48 29.94 20.22 7.82
CA LEU A 48 30.48 21.56 8.11
C LEU A 48 31.82 21.71 7.41
N GLU A 49 31.83 22.52 6.39
CA GLU A 49 33.08 22.96 5.76
C GLU A 49 33.20 24.46 5.91
N ASN A 50 34.29 24.93 6.57
CA ASN A 50 34.55 26.33 6.84
C ASN A 50 33.43 27.09 7.55
N ASN A 51 32.79 26.48 8.58
CA ASN A 51 31.65 27.04 9.31
C ASN A 51 30.39 27.36 8.47
N THR A 52 30.28 26.85 7.28
CA THR A 52 29.09 27.00 6.45
C THR A 52 28.36 25.67 6.38
N LEU A 53 27.07 25.68 6.71
CA LEU A 53 26.18 24.54 6.47
C LEU A 53 25.84 24.48 5.00
N LEU A 54 26.48 23.59 4.27
CA LEU A 54 26.09 23.31 2.90
C LEU A 54 24.93 22.30 2.92
N PRO A 55 23.78 22.61 2.30
CA PRO A 55 22.78 21.58 2.09
C PRO A 55 23.40 20.51 1.17
N LEU A 56 23.52 19.30 1.67
CA LEU A 56 23.72 18.16 0.80
C LEU A 56 22.48 18.03 -0.05
N THR A 57 22.53 18.58 -1.26
CA THR A 57 21.60 18.17 -2.29
C THR A 57 21.93 16.71 -2.57
N SER A 58 21.30 15.81 -1.79
CA SER A 58 21.23 14.43 -2.22
C SER A 58 20.59 14.50 -3.61
N ASN A 59 21.34 14.14 -4.63
CA ASN A 59 20.77 13.71 -5.88
C ASN A 59 19.96 12.45 -5.54
N ILE A 60 18.80 12.64 -4.93
CA ILE A 60 17.77 11.63 -4.95
C ILE A 60 17.44 11.54 -6.43
N SER A 61 18.05 10.56 -7.08
CA SER A 61 17.63 10.16 -8.40
C SER A 61 16.16 9.87 -8.27
N GLU A 62 15.32 10.83 -8.63
CA GLU A 62 13.88 10.59 -8.72
C GLU A 62 13.74 9.41 -9.68
N LYS A 63 13.50 8.23 -9.10
CA LYS A 63 13.25 7.03 -9.88
C LYS A 63 12.06 7.38 -10.77
N LYS A 64 12.33 7.53 -12.08
CA LYS A 64 11.36 7.98 -13.05
C LYS A 64 10.21 6.97 -13.08
N THR A 65 9.11 7.34 -12.46
CA THR A 65 7.91 6.50 -12.37
C THR A 65 6.99 6.88 -13.51
N LYS A 66 6.63 5.94 -14.35
CA LYS A 66 5.63 6.14 -15.39
C LYS A 66 4.26 5.85 -14.82
N THR A 67 3.35 6.81 -14.90
CA THR A 67 1.97 6.66 -14.43
C THR A 67 1.00 6.48 -15.60
N ILE A 68 0.00 5.63 -15.41
CA ILE A 68 -1.08 5.40 -16.37
C ILE A 68 -2.43 5.31 -15.64
N LYS A 69 -3.49 5.81 -16.28
CA LYS A 69 -4.87 5.53 -15.80
C LYS A 69 -5.29 4.15 -16.26
N ALA A 70 -5.74 3.34 -15.33
CA ALA A 70 -6.02 1.93 -15.53
C ALA A 70 -7.42 1.54 -15.06
N ILE A 71 -7.96 0.51 -15.71
CA ILE A 71 -9.14 -0.22 -15.26
C ILE A 71 -8.63 -1.44 -14.49
N LEU A 72 -9.10 -1.58 -13.25
CA LEU A 72 -8.73 -2.65 -12.35
C LEU A 72 -9.90 -3.60 -12.16
N THR A 73 -9.64 -4.89 -12.24
CA THR A 73 -10.56 -5.95 -11.87
C THR A 73 -9.89 -6.94 -10.94
N GLY A 74 -10.64 -7.84 -10.35
CA GLY A 74 -10.11 -8.92 -9.52
C GLY A 74 -10.41 -10.28 -10.13
N TYR A 75 -9.49 -11.22 -9.97
CA TYR A 75 -9.69 -12.64 -10.32
C TYR A 75 -9.21 -13.54 -9.19
N SER A 76 -9.61 -14.79 -9.20
CA SER A 76 -9.20 -15.80 -8.22
C SER A 76 -8.77 -17.10 -8.93
N SER A 77 -8.21 -18.03 -8.18
CA SER A 77 -7.86 -19.36 -8.70
C SER A 77 -9.10 -20.24 -8.89
N SER A 78 -10.14 -19.69 -9.47
CA SER A 78 -11.35 -20.40 -9.83
C SER A 78 -11.23 -20.99 -11.22
N VAL A 79 -11.65 -22.23 -11.40
CA VAL A 79 -11.71 -22.91 -12.71
C VAL A 79 -12.62 -22.22 -13.74
N TRP A 80 -13.40 -21.24 -13.29
CA TRP A 80 -14.28 -20.43 -14.15
C TRP A 80 -13.61 -19.15 -14.65
N GLU A 81 -12.49 -18.75 -14.02
CA GLU A 81 -11.80 -17.48 -14.29
C GLU A 81 -10.42 -17.68 -14.90
N THR A 82 -9.91 -18.91 -14.86
CA THR A 82 -8.57 -19.29 -15.30
C THR A 82 -8.62 -20.47 -16.28
N ASP A 83 -7.49 -20.82 -16.85
CA ASP A 83 -7.29 -21.99 -17.68
C ASP A 83 -7.09 -23.30 -16.87
N GLU A 84 -6.44 -24.29 -17.45
CA GLU A 84 -6.34 -25.64 -16.86
C GLU A 84 -5.59 -25.70 -15.54
N ASP A 85 -4.68 -24.74 -15.25
CA ASP A 85 -3.94 -24.68 -13.99
C ASP A 85 -4.17 -23.34 -13.27
N PRO A 86 -5.23 -23.24 -12.45
CA PRO A 86 -5.64 -21.99 -11.81
C PRO A 86 -4.67 -21.47 -10.74
N PHE A 87 -3.65 -22.24 -10.38
CA PHE A 87 -2.68 -21.86 -9.36
C PHE A 87 -1.31 -21.46 -9.92
N VAL A 88 -1.11 -21.60 -11.23
CA VAL A 88 0.14 -21.23 -11.90
C VAL A 88 -0.10 -20.06 -12.84
N THR A 89 0.71 -19.02 -12.69
CA THR A 89 0.65 -17.82 -13.54
C THR A 89 1.28 -18.07 -14.91
N ALA A 90 1.03 -17.21 -15.86
CA ALA A 90 1.69 -17.22 -17.17
C ALA A 90 3.24 -17.06 -17.08
N PHE A 91 3.76 -16.59 -15.96
CA PHE A 91 5.20 -16.50 -15.68
C PHE A 91 5.78 -17.82 -15.13
N GLY A 92 4.92 -18.80 -14.83
CA GLY A 92 5.30 -20.10 -14.25
C GLY A 92 5.52 -20.05 -12.73
N THR A 93 5.02 -19.02 -12.06
CA THR A 93 5.05 -18.88 -10.60
C THR A 93 3.70 -19.27 -10.00
N PHE A 94 3.68 -19.61 -8.71
CA PHE A 94 2.41 -19.80 -8.01
C PHE A 94 1.74 -18.46 -7.73
N VAL A 95 0.42 -18.44 -7.89
CA VAL A 95 -0.41 -17.29 -7.52
C VAL A 95 -0.27 -16.97 -6.04
N ARG A 96 -0.25 -15.70 -5.72
CA ARG A 96 -0.15 -15.17 -4.35
C ARG A 96 -0.58 -13.73 -4.30
N GLU A 97 -0.76 -13.22 -3.12
CA GLU A 97 -1.04 -11.81 -2.92
C GLU A 97 0.07 -10.93 -3.54
N GLY A 98 -0.33 -9.92 -4.30
CA GLY A 98 0.58 -9.06 -5.05
C GLY A 98 0.82 -9.48 -6.49
N VAL A 99 0.24 -10.59 -6.95
CA VAL A 99 0.23 -10.95 -8.38
C VAL A 99 -0.82 -10.12 -9.13
N VAL A 100 -0.46 -9.67 -10.32
CA VAL A 100 -1.36 -8.96 -11.23
C VAL A 100 -1.18 -9.47 -12.66
N ALA A 101 -2.29 -9.60 -13.38
CA ALA A 101 -2.31 -9.91 -14.80
C ALA A 101 -2.40 -8.64 -15.64
N ASN A 102 -1.57 -8.53 -16.65
CA ASN A 102 -1.62 -7.48 -17.67
C ASN A 102 -1.02 -7.98 -18.97
N ASN A 103 -1.63 -7.64 -20.11
CA ASN A 103 -1.18 -8.13 -21.42
C ASN A 103 -0.08 -7.30 -22.08
N PHE A 104 0.24 -6.14 -21.56
CA PHE A 104 1.09 -5.16 -22.22
C PHE A 104 2.46 -4.97 -21.56
N LEU A 105 2.50 -5.00 -20.23
CA LEU A 105 3.75 -4.88 -19.50
C LEU A 105 4.55 -6.19 -19.57
N PRO A 106 5.87 -6.12 -19.59
CA PRO A 106 6.72 -7.30 -19.45
C PRO A 106 6.40 -8.05 -18.16
N LEU A 107 6.52 -9.38 -18.19
CA LEU A 107 6.44 -10.20 -16.98
C LEU A 107 7.60 -9.83 -16.04
N GLY A 108 7.33 -9.76 -14.74
CA GLY A 108 8.26 -9.29 -13.73
C GLY A 108 8.18 -7.78 -13.45
N THR A 109 7.46 -7.00 -14.27
CA THR A 109 7.31 -5.55 -14.04
C THR A 109 6.66 -5.30 -12.69
N LYS A 110 7.26 -4.42 -11.89
CA LYS A 110 6.70 -3.98 -10.60
C LYS A 110 5.85 -2.75 -10.78
N ILE A 111 4.70 -2.74 -10.13
CA ILE A 111 3.77 -1.61 -10.16
C ILE A 111 3.25 -1.28 -8.77
N LYS A 112 2.76 -0.05 -8.58
CA LYS A 112 1.96 0.38 -7.42
C LYS A 112 0.61 0.89 -7.88
N ILE A 113 -0.36 0.84 -6.98
CA ILE A 113 -1.71 1.38 -7.17
C ILE A 113 -2.05 2.24 -5.95
N PRO A 114 -1.46 3.45 -5.83
CA PRO A 114 -1.51 4.23 -4.60
C PRO A 114 -2.91 4.56 -4.13
N ASP A 115 -3.82 4.84 -5.06
CA ASP A 115 -5.21 5.25 -4.78
C ASP A 115 -6.00 4.18 -3.99
N ILE A 116 -5.62 2.90 -4.09
CA ILE A 116 -6.37 1.78 -3.51
C ILE A 116 -5.55 0.99 -2.51
N PHE A 117 -4.26 0.78 -2.78
CA PHE A 117 -3.39 -0.11 -2.01
C PHE A 117 -2.18 0.59 -1.39
N GLY A 118 -2.09 1.92 -1.48
CA GLY A 118 -0.96 2.68 -0.95
C GLY A 118 0.37 2.22 -1.54
N ASP A 119 1.34 1.97 -0.69
CA ASP A 119 2.71 1.61 -1.08
C ASP A 119 2.90 0.13 -1.45
N LYS A 120 1.84 -0.67 -1.46
CA LYS A 120 1.94 -2.08 -1.81
C LYS A 120 2.44 -2.26 -3.23
N ILE A 121 3.45 -3.12 -3.38
CA ILE A 121 4.02 -3.48 -4.68
C ILE A 121 3.30 -4.71 -5.22
N PHE A 122 2.91 -4.62 -6.48
CA PHE A 122 2.39 -5.72 -7.28
C PHE A 122 3.40 -6.09 -8.36
N VAL A 123 3.38 -7.35 -8.78
CA VAL A 123 4.25 -7.84 -9.85
C VAL A 123 3.38 -8.40 -10.98
N VAL A 124 3.67 -8.00 -12.21
CA VAL A 124 3.02 -8.54 -13.39
C VAL A 124 3.58 -9.93 -13.65
N GLU A 125 2.85 -10.94 -13.26
CA GLU A 125 3.25 -12.35 -13.43
C GLU A 125 2.25 -13.14 -14.26
N ASP A 126 1.10 -12.55 -14.59
CA ASP A 126 0.04 -13.25 -15.30
C ASP A 126 -0.46 -12.50 -16.52
N ARG A 127 -1.24 -13.19 -17.34
CA ARG A 127 -1.83 -12.70 -18.57
C ARG A 127 -3.34 -12.84 -18.52
N MET A 128 -4.01 -11.90 -19.17
CA MET A 128 -5.46 -11.92 -19.36
C MET A 128 -5.82 -12.41 -20.75
N HIS A 129 -7.11 -12.66 -20.96
CA HIS A 129 -7.63 -12.90 -22.28
C HIS A 129 -7.18 -11.81 -23.28
N TRP A 130 -6.74 -12.18 -24.45
CA TRP A 130 -6.10 -11.31 -25.46
C TRP A 130 -6.91 -10.08 -25.88
N ARG A 131 -8.25 -10.08 -25.67
CA ARG A 131 -9.14 -8.95 -25.99
C ARG A 131 -9.09 -7.82 -24.97
N LYS A 132 -8.44 -8.02 -23.82
CA LYS A 132 -8.34 -6.99 -22.80
C LYS A 132 -7.39 -5.87 -23.25
N LEU A 133 -7.76 -4.64 -22.90
CA LEU A 133 -7.02 -3.44 -23.28
C LEU A 133 -5.69 -3.34 -22.53
N PRO A 134 -4.71 -2.60 -23.09
CA PRO A 134 -3.39 -2.41 -22.45
C PRO A 134 -3.43 -1.83 -21.05
N ASN A 135 -4.39 -0.97 -20.78
CA ASN A 135 -4.58 -0.31 -19.50
C ASN A 135 -5.48 -1.09 -18.53
N HIS A 136 -5.80 -2.34 -18.86
CA HIS A 136 -6.56 -3.21 -17.95
C HIS A 136 -5.59 -4.06 -17.12
N PHE A 137 -5.80 -4.07 -15.81
CA PHE A 137 -5.05 -4.88 -14.83
C PHE A 137 -6.04 -5.73 -14.05
N ASP A 138 -5.70 -7.00 -13.87
CA ASP A 138 -6.51 -7.94 -13.12
C ASP A 138 -5.71 -8.40 -11.90
N ILE A 139 -6.22 -8.12 -10.70
CA ILE A 139 -5.52 -8.36 -9.44
C ILE A 139 -5.96 -9.70 -8.89
N TRP A 140 -5.00 -10.54 -8.55
CA TRP A 140 -5.29 -11.83 -7.92
C TRP A 140 -5.76 -11.68 -6.47
N PHE A 141 -6.83 -12.39 -6.12
CA PHE A 141 -7.37 -12.51 -4.78
C PHE A 141 -7.44 -13.97 -4.35
N PRO A 142 -7.28 -14.27 -3.04
CA PRO A 142 -7.28 -15.64 -2.54
C PRO A 142 -8.65 -16.34 -2.65
N SER A 143 -9.72 -15.59 -2.80
CA SER A 143 -11.07 -16.14 -2.97
C SER A 143 -11.87 -15.42 -4.05
N TYR A 144 -12.78 -16.17 -4.67
CA TYR A 144 -13.74 -15.64 -5.65
C TYR A 144 -14.59 -14.51 -5.07
N LEU A 145 -15.00 -14.64 -3.80
CA LEU A 145 -15.82 -13.62 -3.15
C LEU A 145 -15.06 -12.30 -2.98
N GLU A 146 -13.79 -12.34 -2.63
CA GLU A 146 -12.95 -11.14 -2.53
C GLU A 146 -12.75 -10.48 -3.89
N ALA A 147 -12.47 -11.27 -4.94
CA ALA A 147 -12.38 -10.77 -6.30
C ALA A 147 -13.68 -10.10 -6.76
N LEU A 148 -14.82 -10.73 -6.47
CA LEU A 148 -16.14 -10.20 -6.79
C LEU A 148 -16.45 -8.92 -6.01
N GLN A 149 -16.11 -8.84 -4.73
CA GLN A 149 -16.28 -7.65 -3.89
C GLN A 149 -15.38 -6.49 -4.33
N PHE A 150 -14.20 -6.80 -4.83
CA PHE A 150 -13.32 -5.79 -5.40
C PHE A 150 -13.99 -5.11 -6.61
N GLY A 151 -14.62 -5.87 -7.48
CA GLY A 151 -15.36 -5.39 -8.62
C GLY A 151 -14.48 -4.69 -9.66
N VAL A 152 -15.03 -3.66 -10.32
CA VAL A 152 -14.31 -2.85 -11.31
C VAL A 152 -14.02 -1.48 -10.74
N LYS A 153 -12.78 -1.03 -10.86
CA LYS A 153 -12.33 0.29 -10.38
C LYS A 153 -11.46 0.97 -11.43
N GLU A 154 -11.43 2.29 -11.38
CA GLU A 154 -10.45 3.09 -12.10
C GLU A 154 -9.47 3.67 -11.09
N ALA A 155 -8.19 3.58 -11.38
CA ALA A 155 -7.13 4.13 -10.54
C ALA A 155 -5.88 4.46 -11.34
N THR A 156 -4.96 5.17 -10.72
CA THR A 156 -3.64 5.42 -11.25
C THR A 156 -2.72 4.24 -10.93
N VAL A 157 -2.06 3.72 -11.95
CA VAL A 157 -1.02 2.70 -11.80
C VAL A 157 0.34 3.36 -12.04
N GLU A 158 1.24 3.18 -11.12
CA GLU A 158 2.65 3.60 -11.19
C GLU A 158 3.51 2.41 -11.60
N ILE A 159 4.22 2.55 -12.69
CA ILE A 159 5.16 1.54 -13.19
C ILE A 159 6.54 1.89 -12.61
N LEU A 160 7.11 0.97 -11.84
CA LEU A 160 8.43 1.14 -11.23
C LEU A 160 9.49 0.69 -12.23
N GLU A 161 10.32 1.62 -12.69
CA GLU A 161 11.49 1.29 -13.51
C GLU A 161 12.60 0.73 -12.59
N GLU A 162 13.22 -0.37 -12.99
CA GLU A 162 14.37 -0.98 -12.30
C GLU A 162 15.66 -0.18 -12.52
#